data_7a2c8124d36457f4e3637acbd98b3242
#
_entry.id   7a2c8124d36457f4e3637acbd98b3242
#
_cell.length_a   1.000
_cell.length_b   1.000
_cell.length_c   1.000
_cell.angle_alpha   90.00
_cell.angle_beta   90.00
_cell.angle_gamma   90.00
#
_symmetry.space_group_name_H-M   'P 1'
#
loop_
_entity.id
_entity.type
_entity.pdbx_description
1 polymer ?
#
loop_
_entity_poly.entity_id
_entity_poly.type
_entity_poly.pdbx_seq_one_letter_code
_entity_poly.pdbx_strand_id
1 'polypeptide(L)'
;MDKRELTAILQDPTSATHRILSTWSEVPLMLMLDLDWERRPLVLIGLNDRMMWPLLPPGSLLQLNPKVRTIATGAWPEFERPIYLVEHRNRFYCCHAQRRGDTLRLISHAESPEPPSISIPFKEARVRGQVTPIFRPLATRGSAAGRPQRVKNLRGR
;
A
#
# COMPACT_ATOMS: atom_id res chain seq x y z
N MET A 1 7.38 -23.72 1.82
CA MET A 1 6.71 -22.87 0.81
C MET A 1 7.68 -22.63 -0.33
N ASP A 2 7.26 -22.94 -1.54
CA ASP A 2 8.09 -22.75 -2.72
C ASP A 2 8.21 -21.26 -3.05
N LYS A 3 9.40 -20.86 -3.54
CA LYS A 3 9.68 -19.48 -3.97
C LYS A 3 8.67 -18.97 -5.01
N ARG A 4 8.06 -19.88 -5.77
CA ARG A 4 6.99 -19.60 -6.75
C ARG A 4 5.68 -19.22 -6.09
N GLU A 5 5.30 -19.88 -5.00
CA GLU A 5 4.08 -19.55 -4.23
C GLU A 5 4.20 -18.17 -3.58
N LEU A 6 5.37 -17.85 -3.04
CA LEU A 6 5.65 -16.52 -2.46
C LEU A 6 5.55 -15.42 -3.52
N THR A 7 6.08 -15.67 -4.71
CA THR A 7 6.01 -14.72 -5.83
C THR A 7 4.57 -14.52 -6.30
N ALA A 8 3.76 -15.57 -6.34
CA ALA A 8 2.34 -15.48 -6.70
C ALA A 8 1.55 -14.64 -5.68
N ILE A 9 1.76 -14.86 -4.38
CA ILE A 9 1.11 -14.10 -3.30
C ILE A 9 1.51 -12.62 -3.36
N LEU A 10 2.77 -12.32 -3.67
CA LEU A 10 3.28 -10.95 -3.78
C LEU A 10 2.80 -10.25 -5.06
N GLN A 11 2.48 -10.99 -6.12
CA GLN A 11 1.94 -10.45 -7.36
C GLN A 11 0.45 -10.11 -7.27
N ASP A 12 -0.26 -10.68 -6.30
CA ASP A 12 -1.65 -10.35 -6.05
C ASP A 12 -1.80 -8.88 -5.61
N PRO A 13 -2.96 -8.27 -5.94
CA PRO A 13 -3.32 -6.98 -5.36
C PRO A 13 -3.35 -7.06 -3.84
N THR A 14 -3.32 -5.92 -3.18
CA THR A 14 -3.35 -5.78 -1.72
C THR A 14 -4.26 -6.82 -1.05
N SER A 15 -3.71 -7.59 -0.15
CA SER A 15 -4.43 -8.67 0.55
C SER A 15 -4.35 -8.53 2.06
N ALA A 16 -5.44 -8.89 2.75
CA ALA A 16 -5.50 -8.98 4.21
C ALA A 16 -5.24 -10.42 4.63
N THR A 17 -3.99 -10.79 4.91
CA THR A 17 -3.66 -12.17 5.31
C THR A 17 -2.69 -12.20 6.49
N HIS A 18 -3.07 -12.93 7.55
CA HIS A 18 -2.16 -13.32 8.64
C HIS A 18 -1.29 -14.54 8.24
N ARG A 19 -1.61 -15.22 7.13
CA ARG A 19 -0.87 -16.40 6.64
C ARG A 19 0.52 -16.08 6.12
N ILE A 20 0.77 -14.85 5.67
CA ILE A 20 2.03 -14.46 5.04
C ILE A 20 3.20 -14.54 6.02
N LEU A 21 2.95 -14.20 7.28
CA LEU A 21 4.00 -14.14 8.29
C LEU A 21 4.43 -15.51 8.81
N SER A 22 3.53 -16.49 8.82
CA SER A 22 3.90 -17.87 9.19
C SER A 22 4.88 -18.50 8.18
N THR A 23 5.05 -17.85 7.03
CA THR A 23 5.89 -18.30 5.92
C THR A 23 7.18 -17.49 5.76
N TRP A 24 7.29 -16.34 6.44
CA TRP A 24 8.51 -15.54 6.43
C TRP A 24 9.48 -16.04 7.50
N SER A 25 10.44 -16.83 7.10
CA SER A 25 11.50 -17.34 7.98
C SER A 25 12.45 -16.26 8.52
N GLU A 26 12.34 -15.01 8.06
CA GLU A 26 13.27 -13.92 8.35
C GLU A 26 12.58 -12.60 8.77
N VAL A 27 11.38 -12.65 9.33
CA VAL A 27 10.81 -11.44 9.95
C VAL A 27 11.58 -11.13 11.22
N PRO A 28 12.14 -9.92 11.39
CA PRO A 28 12.84 -9.57 12.62
C PRO A 28 11.95 -9.83 13.84
N LEU A 29 12.43 -10.63 14.79
CA LEU A 29 11.71 -11.03 16.00
C LEU A 29 11.15 -9.81 16.76
N MET A 30 11.85 -8.69 16.72
CA MET A 30 11.44 -7.42 17.31
C MET A 30 10.10 -6.88 16.73
N LEU A 31 9.86 -7.11 15.43
CA LEU A 31 8.57 -6.75 14.82
C LEU A 31 7.43 -7.66 15.27
N MET A 32 7.76 -8.87 15.73
CA MET A 32 6.76 -9.84 16.17
C MET A 32 6.31 -9.61 17.62
N LEU A 33 7.14 -9.00 18.45
CA LEU A 33 6.85 -8.83 19.88
C LEU A 33 5.84 -7.72 20.17
N ASP A 34 5.79 -6.70 19.31
CA ASP A 34 4.92 -5.52 19.51
C ASP A 34 3.58 -5.60 18.72
N LEU A 35 3.38 -6.70 17.96
CA LEU A 35 2.20 -6.84 17.12
C LEU A 35 1.10 -7.65 17.82
N ASP A 36 -0.06 -7.03 17.98
CA ASP A 36 -1.29 -7.70 18.42
C ASP A 36 -1.92 -8.48 17.24
N TRP A 37 -1.33 -9.63 16.93
CA TRP A 37 -1.67 -10.48 15.79
C TRP A 37 -3.11 -10.96 15.79
N GLU A 38 -3.66 -11.19 16.98
CA GLU A 38 -5.00 -11.75 17.14
C GLU A 38 -6.07 -10.70 16.88
N ARG A 39 -5.83 -9.46 17.29
CA ARG A 39 -6.83 -8.39 17.23
C ARG A 39 -6.68 -7.46 16.03
N ARG A 40 -5.50 -7.44 15.44
CA ARG A 40 -5.16 -6.53 14.34
C ARG A 40 -4.56 -7.30 13.17
N PRO A 41 -5.38 -7.74 12.23
CA PRO A 41 -4.92 -8.43 11.04
C PRO A 41 -3.87 -7.63 10.27
N LEU A 42 -3.01 -8.34 9.58
CA LEU A 42 -2.00 -7.75 8.73
C LEU A 42 -2.49 -7.61 7.29
N VAL A 43 -2.01 -6.58 6.64
CA VAL A 43 -2.28 -6.27 5.23
C VAL A 43 -0.94 -6.13 4.53
N LEU A 44 -0.78 -6.84 3.42
CA LEU A 44 0.38 -6.71 2.55
C LEU A 44 -0.02 -5.92 1.30
N ILE A 45 0.73 -4.87 1.00
CA ILE A 45 0.59 -4.14 -0.25
C ILE A 45 1.18 -4.99 -1.37
N GLY A 46 0.36 -5.34 -2.35
CA GLY A 46 0.78 -6.13 -3.51
C GLY A 46 1.85 -5.42 -4.34
N LEU A 47 2.67 -6.18 -5.06
CA LEU A 47 3.77 -5.61 -5.85
C LEU A 47 3.30 -4.70 -6.99
N ASN A 48 2.08 -4.88 -7.44
CA ASN A 48 1.47 -4.09 -8.50
C ASN A 48 0.57 -2.96 -7.97
N ASP A 49 0.35 -2.88 -6.64
CA ASP A 49 -0.45 -1.83 -6.03
C ASP A 49 0.43 -0.61 -5.76
N ARG A 50 0.13 0.50 -6.43
CA ARG A 50 0.84 1.76 -6.30
C ARG A 50 -0.05 2.92 -5.87
N MET A 51 -1.28 2.64 -5.44
CA MET A 51 -2.23 3.69 -5.06
C MET A 51 -1.68 4.64 -4.00
N MET A 52 -0.92 4.12 -3.05
CA MET A 52 -0.34 4.92 -1.97
C MET A 52 1.17 5.15 -2.12
N TRP A 53 1.72 4.97 -3.34
CA TRP A 53 3.10 5.35 -3.64
C TRP A 53 3.28 6.88 -3.55
N PRO A 54 4.40 7.41 -3.02
CA PRO A 54 5.53 6.71 -2.40
C PRO A 54 5.36 6.44 -0.90
N LEU A 55 4.23 6.84 -0.32
CA LEU A 55 3.98 6.71 1.11
C LEU A 55 3.98 5.25 1.58
N LEU A 56 3.32 4.38 0.81
CA LEU A 56 3.30 2.93 1.01
C LEU A 56 3.77 2.23 -0.26
N PRO A 57 5.07 1.95 -0.39
CA PRO A 57 5.59 1.22 -1.53
C PRO A 57 5.02 -0.21 -1.59
N PRO A 58 4.98 -0.83 -2.79
CA PRO A 58 4.71 -2.26 -2.93
C PRO A 58 5.56 -3.10 -1.98
N GLY A 59 4.98 -4.13 -1.39
CA GLY A 59 5.64 -4.96 -0.36
C GLY A 59 5.61 -4.36 1.06
N SER A 60 4.95 -3.21 1.26
CA SER A 60 4.71 -2.67 2.61
C SER A 60 3.80 -3.58 3.42
N LEU A 61 4.13 -3.72 4.70
CA LEU A 61 3.32 -4.45 5.68
C LEU A 61 2.61 -3.46 6.58
N LEU A 62 1.31 -3.62 6.71
CA LEU A 62 0.44 -2.74 7.47
C LEU A 62 -0.31 -3.53 8.53
N GLN A 63 -0.70 -2.86 9.60
CA GLN A 63 -1.62 -3.38 10.59
C GLN A 63 -3.01 -2.78 10.36
N LEU A 64 -4.04 -3.63 10.32
CA LEU A 64 -5.42 -3.24 10.17
C LEU A 64 -6.07 -3.04 11.55
N ASN A 65 -6.72 -1.90 11.75
CA ASN A 65 -7.63 -1.69 12.86
C ASN A 65 -9.08 -1.91 12.38
N PRO A 66 -9.66 -3.10 12.58
CA PRO A 66 -10.99 -3.42 12.08
C PRO A 66 -12.13 -2.72 12.83
N LYS A 67 -11.84 -2.04 13.93
CA LYS A 67 -12.83 -1.27 14.70
C LYS A 67 -13.12 0.09 14.07
N VAL A 68 -12.19 0.65 13.31
CA VAL A 68 -12.32 1.96 12.67
C VAL A 68 -12.78 1.78 11.24
N ARG A 69 -14.09 1.66 11.03
CA ARG A 69 -14.70 1.47 9.70
C ARG A 69 -15.41 2.71 9.18
N THR A 70 -15.56 3.73 10.01
CA THR A 70 -16.15 5.00 9.61
C THR A 70 -15.09 5.84 8.94
N ILE A 71 -15.41 6.35 7.75
CA ILE A 71 -14.52 7.22 7.00
C ILE A 71 -14.55 8.60 7.66
N ALA A 72 -13.38 9.06 8.08
CA ALA A 72 -13.24 10.36 8.69
C ALA A 72 -13.57 11.47 7.68
N THR A 73 -14.35 12.44 8.12
CA THR A 73 -14.67 13.64 7.35
C THR A 73 -13.80 14.80 7.82
N GLY A 74 -13.37 15.64 6.90
CA GLY A 74 -12.56 16.83 7.22
C GLY A 74 -11.49 17.12 6.18
N ALA A 75 -10.81 18.23 6.35
CA ALA A 75 -9.61 18.58 5.61
C ALA A 75 -8.41 18.05 6.39
N TRP A 76 -7.62 17.20 5.78
CA TRP A 76 -6.44 16.58 6.37
C TRP A 76 -5.19 17.02 5.59
N PRO A 77 -4.10 17.36 6.27
CA PRO A 77 -2.79 17.35 5.63
C PRO A 77 -2.51 15.98 5.05
N GLU A 78 -1.83 15.90 3.90
CA GLU A 78 -1.63 14.65 3.17
C GLU A 78 -1.03 13.52 4.04
N PHE A 79 -0.05 13.86 4.87
CA PHE A 79 0.65 12.90 5.75
C PHE A 79 -0.13 12.46 6.99
N GLU A 80 -1.20 13.19 7.36
CA GLU A 80 -2.09 12.85 8.49
C GLU A 80 -3.39 12.21 8.03
N ARG A 81 -3.63 12.19 6.73
CA ARG A 81 -4.86 11.70 6.15
C ARG A 81 -5.02 10.20 6.40
N PRO A 82 -6.13 9.76 7.00
CA PRO A 82 -6.35 8.35 7.28
C PRO A 82 -6.31 7.48 6.02
N ILE A 83 -5.68 6.32 6.15
CA ILE A 83 -5.61 5.30 5.10
C ILE A 83 -6.52 4.15 5.51
N TYR A 84 -7.29 3.65 4.57
CA TYR A 84 -8.27 2.59 4.79
C TYR A 84 -7.99 1.40 3.89
N LEU A 85 -8.33 0.21 4.38
CA LEU A 85 -8.48 -0.97 3.55
C LEU A 85 -9.95 -1.06 3.13
N VAL A 86 -10.20 -0.98 1.84
CA VAL A 86 -11.54 -1.06 1.26
C VAL A 86 -11.63 -2.28 0.34
N GLU A 87 -12.67 -3.08 0.53
CA GLU A 87 -13.00 -4.19 -0.34
C GLU A 87 -14.13 -3.82 -1.28
N HIS A 88 -13.97 -4.11 -2.56
CA HIS A 88 -14.97 -3.97 -3.60
C HIS A 88 -14.80 -5.09 -4.62
N ARG A 89 -15.85 -5.88 -4.86
CA ARG A 89 -15.86 -6.99 -5.84
C ARG A 89 -14.65 -7.93 -5.69
N ASN A 90 -14.38 -8.39 -4.47
CA ASN A 90 -13.27 -9.28 -4.12
C ASN A 90 -11.86 -8.70 -4.36
N ARG A 91 -11.74 -7.40 -4.57
CA ARG A 91 -10.46 -6.70 -4.62
C ARG A 91 -10.29 -5.81 -3.41
N PHE A 92 -9.08 -5.72 -2.92
CA PHE A 92 -8.72 -4.83 -1.83
C PHE A 92 -7.97 -3.62 -2.36
N TYR A 93 -8.30 -2.47 -1.81
CA TYR A 93 -7.67 -1.19 -2.11
C TYR A 93 -7.17 -0.59 -0.80
N CYS A 94 -5.88 -0.28 -0.76
CA CYS A 94 -5.31 0.50 0.32
C CYS A 94 -5.21 1.95 -0.17
N CYS A 95 -6.02 2.85 0.42
CA CYS A 95 -6.18 4.20 -0.13
C CYS A 95 -6.73 5.18 0.91
N HIS A 96 -6.65 6.45 0.62
CA HIS A 96 -7.54 7.41 1.28
C HIS A 96 -8.97 7.22 0.76
N ALA A 97 -9.94 7.54 1.59
CA ALA A 97 -11.34 7.38 1.21
C ALA A 97 -12.16 8.64 1.55
N GLN A 98 -13.12 8.94 0.70
CA GLN A 98 -14.10 10.01 0.91
C GLN A 98 -15.47 9.55 0.48
N ARG A 99 -16.43 9.66 1.38
CA ARG A 99 -17.83 9.37 1.05
C ARG A 99 -18.53 10.63 0.58
N ARG A 100 -19.27 10.53 -0.52
CA ARG A 100 -20.18 11.57 -1.04
C ARG A 100 -21.52 10.94 -1.38
N GLY A 101 -22.51 11.07 -0.48
CA GLY A 101 -23.81 10.42 -0.64
C GLY A 101 -23.66 8.91 -0.77
N ASP A 102 -24.12 8.36 -1.90
CA ASP A 102 -24.05 6.93 -2.21
C ASP A 102 -22.78 6.50 -2.94
N THR A 103 -21.82 7.39 -3.08
CA THR A 103 -20.56 7.13 -3.75
C THR A 103 -19.40 7.17 -2.76
N LEU A 104 -18.52 6.19 -2.86
CA LEU A 104 -17.24 6.15 -2.18
C LEU A 104 -16.14 6.46 -3.20
N ARG A 105 -15.39 7.52 -2.95
CA ARG A 105 -14.19 7.84 -3.70
C ARG A 105 -12.98 7.23 -2.99
N LEU A 106 -12.29 6.34 -3.67
CA LEU A 106 -10.98 5.82 -3.29
C LEU A 106 -9.95 6.76 -3.90
N ILE A 107 -9.10 7.34 -3.08
CA ILE A 107 -8.20 8.43 -3.48
C ILE A 107 -6.77 7.94 -3.33
N SER A 108 -6.02 8.02 -4.41
CA SER A 108 -4.59 7.70 -4.44
C SER A 108 -3.77 8.82 -3.77
N HIS A 109 -2.53 8.50 -3.37
CA HIS A 109 -1.56 9.52 -2.95
C HIS A 109 -1.29 10.48 -4.13
N ALA A 110 -1.00 11.76 -3.83
CA ALA A 110 -0.81 12.78 -4.85
C ALA A 110 0.32 12.46 -5.85
N GLU A 111 1.38 11.78 -5.39
CA GLU A 111 2.52 11.37 -6.22
C GLU A 111 2.36 9.95 -6.81
N SER A 112 1.20 9.32 -6.62
CA SER A 112 0.94 8.00 -7.18
C SER A 112 0.88 8.04 -8.71
N PRO A 113 1.44 7.03 -9.41
CA PRO A 113 1.25 6.88 -10.85
C PRO A 113 -0.16 6.38 -11.24
N GLU A 114 -0.95 5.97 -10.26
CA GLU A 114 -2.32 5.48 -10.47
C GLU A 114 -3.30 6.64 -10.67
N PRO A 115 -4.51 6.38 -11.19
CA PRO A 115 -5.53 7.40 -11.29
C PRO A 115 -5.75 8.10 -9.94
N PRO A 116 -5.94 9.44 -9.91
CA PRO A 116 -6.03 10.20 -8.67
C PRO A 116 -7.21 9.79 -7.79
N SER A 117 -8.26 9.23 -8.38
CA SER A 117 -9.35 8.61 -7.63
C SER A 117 -10.17 7.64 -8.47
N ILE A 118 -10.76 6.67 -7.79
CA ILE A 118 -11.73 5.70 -8.32
C ILE A 118 -13.03 5.90 -7.56
N SER A 119 -14.14 6.03 -8.25
CA SER A 119 -15.48 6.16 -7.65
C SER A 119 -16.23 4.84 -7.76
N ILE A 120 -16.72 4.35 -6.62
CA ILE A 120 -17.49 3.11 -6.54
C ILE A 120 -18.80 3.34 -5.77
N PRO A 121 -19.87 2.56 -6.02
CA PRO A 121 -21.07 2.63 -5.21
C PRO A 121 -20.78 2.26 -3.75
N PHE A 122 -21.18 3.10 -2.80
CA PHE A 122 -20.92 2.84 -1.39
C PHE A 122 -21.52 1.51 -0.90
N LYS A 123 -22.69 1.14 -1.40
CA LYS A 123 -23.37 -0.13 -1.08
C LYS A 123 -22.60 -1.39 -1.50
N GLU A 124 -21.72 -1.27 -2.50
CA GLU A 124 -20.88 -2.37 -2.99
C GLU A 124 -19.51 -2.40 -2.32
N ALA A 125 -19.19 -1.35 -1.55
CA ALA A 125 -17.91 -1.22 -0.87
C ALA A 125 -18.01 -1.72 0.59
N ARG A 126 -16.94 -2.33 1.07
CA ARG A 126 -16.79 -2.70 2.49
C ARG A 126 -15.52 -2.07 3.04
N VAL A 127 -15.65 -1.09 3.91
CA VAL A 127 -14.51 -0.56 4.67
C VAL A 127 -14.11 -1.60 5.70
N ARG A 128 -12.96 -2.23 5.53
CA ARG A 128 -12.45 -3.27 6.43
C ARG A 128 -11.84 -2.68 7.69
N GLY A 129 -11.30 -1.49 7.61
CA GLY A 129 -10.73 -0.75 8.72
C GLY A 129 -9.73 0.29 8.29
N GLN A 130 -9.16 0.98 9.26
CA GLN A 130 -8.03 1.88 9.08
C GLN A 130 -6.73 1.09 9.17
N VAL A 131 -5.73 1.46 8.36
CA VAL A 131 -4.42 0.80 8.37
C VAL A 131 -3.32 1.73 8.87
N THR A 132 -2.33 1.11 9.51
CA THR A 132 -1.12 1.79 9.97
C THR A 132 0.08 1.03 9.45
N PRO A 133 1.08 1.68 8.82
CA PRO A 133 2.26 1.01 8.34
C PRO A 133 3.11 0.49 9.50
N ILE A 134 3.57 -0.76 9.41
CA ILE A 134 4.52 -1.37 10.34
C ILE A 134 5.91 -1.43 9.68
N PHE A 135 5.94 -1.84 8.43
CA PHE A 135 7.16 -1.98 7.65
C PHE A 135 6.95 -1.38 6.25
N ARG A 136 7.93 -0.63 5.81
CA ARG A 136 7.99 -0.08 4.45
C ARG A 136 9.34 -0.46 3.86
N PRO A 137 9.39 -1.16 2.72
CA PRO A 137 10.65 -1.36 2.03
C PRO A 137 11.21 0.01 1.65
N LEU A 138 12.51 0.18 1.81
CA LEU A 138 13.17 1.35 1.26
C LEU A 138 12.94 1.31 -0.25
N ALA A 139 12.32 2.37 -0.79
CA ALA A 139 12.22 2.53 -2.22
C ALA A 139 13.66 2.52 -2.75
N THR A 140 14.07 1.44 -3.38
CA THR A 140 15.27 1.47 -4.20
C THR A 140 15.01 2.55 -5.22
N ARG A 141 15.69 3.69 -5.09
CA ARG A 141 15.76 4.69 -6.16
C ARG A 141 16.21 3.89 -7.37
N GLY A 142 15.26 3.60 -8.25
CA GLY A 142 15.54 2.95 -9.51
C GLY A 142 16.72 3.69 -10.09
N SER A 143 17.76 2.96 -10.39
CA SER A 143 18.98 3.43 -11.01
C SER A 143 18.64 4.07 -12.35
N ALA A 144 18.11 5.29 -12.31
CA ALA A 144 18.21 6.23 -13.40
C ALA A 144 19.59 6.88 -13.34
N ALA A 145 20.61 6.02 -13.28
CA ALA A 145 21.95 6.43 -13.61
C ALA A 145 21.96 6.67 -15.12
N GLY A 146 21.47 7.82 -15.53
CA GLY A 146 21.85 8.39 -16.79
C GLY A 146 23.38 8.40 -16.85
N ARG A 147 23.94 7.55 -17.69
CA ARG A 147 25.37 7.61 -18.04
C ARG A 147 25.69 9.06 -18.35
N PRO A 148 26.70 9.68 -17.72
CA PRO A 148 27.18 10.97 -18.15
C PRO A 148 27.66 10.81 -19.58
N GLN A 149 27.02 11.49 -20.53
CA GLN A 149 27.50 11.60 -21.89
C GLN A 149 28.87 12.25 -21.82
N ARG A 150 29.86 11.46 -22.18
CA ARG A 150 31.26 11.91 -22.39
C ARG A 150 31.25 12.97 -23.48
N VAL A 151 31.29 14.23 -23.06
CA VAL A 151 31.51 15.35 -23.98
C VAL A 151 32.88 15.11 -24.62
N LYS A 152 32.90 14.72 -25.88
CA LYS A 152 34.09 14.71 -26.71
C LYS A 152 34.51 16.15 -26.92
N ASN A 153 35.56 16.58 -26.23
CA ASN A 153 36.27 17.80 -26.53
C ASN A 153 36.84 17.67 -27.98
N LEU A 154 36.23 18.32 -28.90
CA LEU A 154 36.79 18.63 -30.16
C LEU A 154 37.81 19.78 -29.98
N ARG A 155 39.05 19.43 -29.63
CA ARG A 155 40.20 20.27 -29.98
C ARG A 155 40.53 19.98 -31.45
N GLY A 156 40.51 20.99 -32.23
CA GLY A 156 40.91 20.92 -33.62
C GLY A 156 40.95 22.30 -34.27
N ARG A 157 42.13 22.90 -34.15
CA ARG A 157 42.77 23.91 -35.05
C ARG A 157 41.99 25.18 -35.37
#